data_e2eafdf43c5de3c48cd4850b4d346e87
#
_entry.id   e2eafdf43c5de3c48cd4850b4d346e87
#
_cell.length_a   1.000
_cell.length_b   1.000
_cell.length_c   1.000
_cell.angle_alpha   90.00
_cell.angle_beta   90.00
_cell.angle_gamma   90.00
#
_symmetry.space_group_name_H-M   'P 1'
#
loop_
_entity.id
_entity.type
_entity.pdbx_description
1 polymer ?
#
loop_
_entity_poly.entity_id
_entity_poly.type
_entity_poly.pdbx_seq_one_letter_code
_entity_poly.pdbx_strand_id
1 'polypeptide(L)'
;MRFKFWLSNSSVPLIVKPAREGSTIGLSKIHSEQELTAAYQLAAKHDSMVLAEEFIEGAELTVGILGETPLPVVKIEVAGDLYDYQAKYLSEDTQYFCPSGLSDEETKIIQKQALHAHRVLGCKDWGRVDLILDKSGTPYFLEVNTSPGMTSHSLVPMAANTAGMSFEDLVMKILSLSYVE
;
A
#
# COMPACT_ATOMS: atom_id res chain seq x y z
N MET A 1 16.25 14.10 22.95
CA MET A 1 15.42 13.78 21.78
C MET A 1 14.01 14.29 22.02
N ARG A 2 13.42 15.10 21.11
CA ARG A 2 12.18 15.84 21.35
C ARG A 2 10.93 15.10 20.83
N PHE A 3 10.65 13.87 21.31
CA PHE A 3 9.40 13.16 20.99
C PHE A 3 8.16 13.69 21.75
N LYS A 4 8.35 14.40 22.87
CA LYS A 4 7.24 14.85 23.73
C LYS A 4 6.23 15.79 23.08
N PHE A 5 6.62 16.56 22.06
CA PHE A 5 5.70 17.54 21.46
C PHE A 5 4.72 16.95 20.47
N TRP A 6 5.10 15.83 19.84
CA TRP A 6 4.26 15.18 18.84
C TRP A 6 3.21 14.26 19.47
N LEU A 7 3.59 13.53 20.53
CA LEU A 7 2.70 12.61 21.26
C LEU A 7 1.57 13.32 22.02
N SER A 8 1.72 14.60 22.38
CA SER A 8 0.65 15.34 23.05
C SER A 8 -0.58 15.59 22.15
N ASN A 9 -0.46 15.38 20.84
CA ASN A 9 -1.51 15.60 19.85
C ASN A 9 -1.86 14.33 19.03
N SER A 10 -1.19 13.21 19.26
CA SER A 10 -1.41 11.95 18.54
C SER A 10 -1.95 10.91 19.51
N SER A 11 -3.03 10.25 19.13
CA SER A 11 -3.59 9.12 19.91
C SER A 11 -2.93 7.81 19.45
N VAL A 12 -2.64 6.91 20.39
CA VAL A 12 -2.31 5.51 20.06
C VAL A 12 -3.58 4.76 19.64
N PRO A 13 -3.50 3.73 18.79
CA PRO A 13 -2.27 3.10 18.28
C PRO A 13 -1.57 3.87 17.16
N LEU A 14 -0.23 3.72 17.07
CA LEU A 14 0.60 4.32 16.02
C LEU A 14 1.38 3.23 15.28
N ILE A 15 1.71 3.52 14.02
CA ILE A 15 2.69 2.79 13.24
C ILE A 15 4.00 3.55 13.27
N VAL A 16 5.09 2.87 13.68
CA VAL A 16 6.46 3.39 13.64
C VAL A 16 7.25 2.58 12.64
N LYS A 17 7.84 3.24 11.64
CA LYS A 17 8.51 2.55 10.53
C LYS A 17 9.70 3.34 9.99
N PRO A 18 10.68 2.69 9.32
CA PRO A 18 11.68 3.37 8.51
C PRO A 18 11.00 4.12 7.36
N ALA A 19 11.55 5.27 6.96
CA ALA A 19 10.91 6.10 5.93
C ALA A 19 11.09 5.57 4.50
N ARG A 20 12.17 4.81 4.24
CA ARG A 20 12.59 4.40 2.89
C ARG A 20 12.71 2.88 2.73
N GLU A 21 12.18 2.12 3.67
CA GLU A 21 12.12 0.65 3.58
C GLU A 21 10.74 0.19 3.13
N GLY A 22 10.74 -0.94 2.41
CA GLY A 22 9.52 -1.62 1.99
C GLY A 22 9.21 -2.87 2.80
N SER A 23 8.14 -3.58 2.43
CA SER A 23 7.77 -4.90 2.94
C SER A 23 7.69 -5.00 4.46
N THR A 24 7.28 -3.93 5.13
CA THR A 24 7.06 -3.88 6.59
C THR A 24 8.34 -4.10 7.43
N ILE A 25 9.52 -4.01 6.81
CA ILE A 25 10.81 -4.17 7.51
C ILE A 25 10.97 -3.07 8.55
N GLY A 26 11.21 -3.44 9.81
CA GLY A 26 11.42 -2.49 10.91
C GLY A 26 10.17 -1.74 11.36
N LEU A 27 8.98 -2.11 10.87
CA LEU A 27 7.70 -1.54 11.27
C LEU A 27 7.24 -2.11 12.61
N SER A 28 6.67 -1.27 13.44
CA SER A 28 6.02 -1.65 14.70
C SER A 28 4.69 -0.91 14.86
N LYS A 29 3.65 -1.64 15.27
CA LYS A 29 2.40 -1.04 15.80
C LYS A 29 2.56 -0.91 17.29
N ILE A 30 2.39 0.29 17.82
CA ILE A 30 2.49 0.58 19.26
C ILE A 30 1.15 0.98 19.82
N HIS A 31 0.85 0.51 21.02
CA HIS A 31 -0.39 0.77 21.74
C HIS A 31 -0.20 1.69 22.93
N SER A 32 1.04 2.03 23.26
CA SER A 32 1.40 2.90 24.38
C SER A 32 2.64 3.73 24.10
N GLU A 33 2.78 4.87 24.76
CA GLU A 33 3.96 5.73 24.65
C GLU A 33 5.25 5.02 25.13
N GLN A 34 5.12 4.06 26.05
CA GLN A 34 6.26 3.30 26.58
C GLN A 34 6.95 2.47 25.47
N GLU A 35 6.19 2.02 24.48
CA GLU A 35 6.71 1.20 23.37
C GLU A 35 7.47 2.04 22.32
N LEU A 36 7.27 3.37 22.28
CA LEU A 36 7.82 4.23 21.25
C LEU A 36 9.33 4.18 21.13
N THR A 37 10.04 4.12 22.25
CA THR A 37 11.51 4.09 22.23
C THR A 37 12.02 2.81 21.58
N ALA A 38 11.44 1.65 21.89
CA ALA A 38 11.83 0.37 21.31
C ALA A 38 11.48 0.31 19.82
N ALA A 39 10.29 0.77 19.43
CA ALA A 39 9.85 0.84 18.05
C ALA A 39 10.76 1.76 17.21
N TYR A 40 11.12 2.94 17.73
CA TYR A 40 12.06 3.85 17.09
C TYR A 40 13.45 3.18 16.91
N GLN A 41 13.97 2.51 17.95
CA GLN A 41 15.27 1.86 17.85
C GLN A 41 15.29 0.72 16.84
N LEU A 42 14.15 0.01 16.69
CA LEU A 42 14.01 -1.01 15.67
C LEU A 42 14.03 -0.40 14.26
N ALA A 43 13.19 0.59 14.01
CA ALA A 43 13.10 1.28 12.71
C ALA A 43 14.44 1.97 12.34
N ALA A 44 15.10 2.60 13.30
CA ALA A 44 16.38 3.29 13.10
C ALA A 44 17.57 2.38 12.75
N LYS A 45 17.43 1.05 12.88
CA LYS A 45 18.42 0.10 12.36
C LYS A 45 18.39 0.00 10.84
N HIS A 46 17.29 0.34 10.22
CA HIS A 46 17.06 0.18 8.80
C HIS A 46 17.11 1.52 8.04
N ASP A 47 16.71 2.64 8.68
CA ASP A 47 16.80 3.96 8.09
C ASP A 47 17.08 5.03 9.17
N SER A 48 17.89 6.03 8.80
CA SER A 48 18.14 7.19 9.66
C SER A 48 16.91 8.09 9.86
N MET A 49 15.94 8.01 8.94
CA MET A 49 14.65 8.69 9.04
C MET A 49 13.58 7.69 9.47
N VAL A 50 12.90 8.01 10.55
CA VAL A 50 11.81 7.18 11.09
C VAL A 50 10.51 7.97 11.04
N LEU A 51 9.48 7.37 10.52
CA LEU A 51 8.11 7.89 10.49
C LEU A 51 7.32 7.30 11.66
N ALA A 52 6.43 8.11 12.21
CA ALA A 52 5.38 7.65 13.10
C ALA A 52 4.05 8.19 12.56
N GLU A 53 3.12 7.30 12.31
CA GLU A 53 1.83 7.58 11.67
C GLU A 53 0.69 7.07 12.54
N GLU A 54 -0.47 7.69 12.46
CA GLU A 54 -1.69 7.15 13.05
C GLU A 54 -2.01 5.78 12.45
N PHE A 55 -2.35 4.80 13.31
CA PHE A 55 -2.85 3.52 12.80
C PHE A 55 -4.30 3.68 12.34
N ILE A 56 -4.53 3.48 11.06
CA ILE A 56 -5.87 3.51 10.47
C ILE A 56 -6.44 2.10 10.45
N GLU A 57 -7.56 1.91 11.14
CA GLU A 57 -8.29 0.65 11.11
C GLU A 57 -9.22 0.62 9.89
N GLY A 58 -8.99 -0.33 8.96
CA GLY A 58 -9.77 -0.40 7.73
C GLY A 58 -9.40 -1.56 6.83
N ALA A 59 -9.97 -1.56 5.63
CA ALA A 59 -9.66 -2.52 4.59
C ALA A 59 -8.38 -2.09 3.84
N GLU A 60 -7.39 -2.98 3.74
CA GLU A 60 -6.22 -2.75 2.92
C GLU A 60 -6.57 -2.98 1.45
N LEU A 61 -6.35 -1.95 0.63
CA LEU A 61 -6.68 -1.93 -0.79
C LEU A 61 -5.45 -1.57 -1.61
N THR A 62 -5.39 -2.07 -2.82
CA THR A 62 -4.39 -1.65 -3.79
C THR A 62 -4.99 -1.46 -5.18
N VAL A 63 -4.44 -0.50 -5.91
CA VAL A 63 -4.87 -0.16 -7.27
C VAL A 63 -3.66 -0.14 -8.19
N GLY A 64 -3.62 -1.07 -9.15
CA GLY A 64 -2.68 -0.99 -10.27
C GLY A 64 -3.03 0.18 -11.19
N ILE A 65 -2.03 0.91 -11.65
CA ILE A 65 -2.18 1.98 -12.64
C ILE A 65 -1.41 1.57 -13.89
N LEU A 66 -2.06 1.69 -15.05
CA LEU A 66 -1.47 1.35 -16.34
C LEU A 66 -1.72 2.49 -17.34
N GLY A 67 -0.74 3.37 -17.48
CA GLY A 67 -0.90 4.67 -18.14
C GLY A 67 -1.88 5.54 -17.38
N GLU A 68 -2.99 5.88 -18.05
CA GLU A 68 -4.08 6.67 -17.50
C GLU A 68 -5.25 5.80 -16.98
N THR A 69 -5.07 4.46 -16.96
CA THR A 69 -6.14 3.51 -16.64
C THR A 69 -5.87 2.86 -15.29
N PRO A 70 -6.69 3.12 -14.26
CA PRO A 70 -6.66 2.33 -13.03
C PRO A 70 -7.27 0.96 -13.29
N LEU A 71 -6.59 -0.08 -12.80
CA LEU A 71 -7.05 -1.46 -12.85
C LEU A 71 -8.11 -1.74 -11.76
N PRO A 72 -8.80 -2.89 -11.80
CA PRO A 72 -9.68 -3.30 -10.71
C PRO A 72 -9.00 -3.25 -9.35
N VAL A 73 -9.73 -2.76 -8.35
CA VAL A 73 -9.25 -2.67 -6.97
C VAL A 73 -9.08 -4.07 -6.41
N VAL A 74 -7.93 -4.33 -5.79
CA VAL A 74 -7.67 -5.56 -5.04
C VAL A 74 -7.78 -5.26 -3.56
N LYS A 75 -8.55 -6.06 -2.83
CA LYS A 75 -8.60 -6.07 -1.37
C LYS A 75 -7.67 -7.15 -0.84
N ILE A 76 -6.93 -6.83 0.21
CA ILE A 76 -6.01 -7.72 0.89
C ILE A 76 -6.57 -8.01 2.28
N GLU A 77 -6.78 -9.27 2.60
CA GLU A 77 -7.15 -9.73 3.94
C GLU A 77 -6.05 -10.61 4.51
N VAL A 78 -5.57 -10.26 5.69
CA VAL A 78 -4.55 -11.02 6.40
C VAL A 78 -5.12 -11.60 7.69
N ALA A 79 -4.67 -12.80 8.05
CA ALA A 79 -4.97 -13.38 9.35
C ALA A 79 -4.06 -12.73 10.40
N GLY A 80 -4.43 -11.51 10.87
CA GLY A 80 -3.64 -10.78 11.86
C GLY A 80 -3.80 -9.27 11.75
N ASP A 81 -3.14 -8.53 12.64
CA ASP A 81 -3.28 -7.07 12.76
C ASP A 81 -2.47 -6.27 11.73
N LEU A 82 -1.52 -6.88 11.03
CA LEU A 82 -0.61 -6.21 10.10
C LEU A 82 -0.28 -7.08 8.89
N TYR A 83 -0.31 -6.49 7.70
CA TYR A 83 0.19 -7.09 6.46
C TYR A 83 1.72 -6.97 6.42
N ASP A 84 2.41 -7.79 7.22
CA ASP A 84 3.87 -7.81 7.32
C ASP A 84 4.54 -8.64 6.21
N TYR A 85 5.88 -8.73 6.25
CA TYR A 85 6.66 -9.49 5.28
C TYR A 85 6.28 -10.98 5.26
N GLN A 86 5.95 -11.58 6.42
CA GLN A 86 5.54 -12.98 6.49
C GLN A 86 4.17 -13.16 5.84
N ALA A 87 3.22 -12.25 6.10
CA ALA A 87 1.92 -12.25 5.47
C ALA A 87 2.01 -12.01 3.95
N LYS A 88 2.98 -11.18 3.49
CA LYS A 88 3.17 -10.88 2.06
C LYS A 88 3.75 -12.03 1.24
N TYR A 89 4.64 -12.83 1.81
CA TYR A 89 5.46 -13.76 1.04
C TYR A 89 5.50 -15.20 1.56
N LEU A 90 5.13 -15.44 2.82
CA LEU A 90 5.30 -16.72 3.49
C LEU A 90 4.03 -17.29 4.11
N SER A 91 2.99 -16.48 4.30
CA SER A 91 1.73 -16.95 4.90
C SER A 91 0.75 -17.38 3.81
N GLU A 92 0.24 -18.61 3.94
CA GLU A 92 -0.89 -19.12 3.15
C GLU A 92 -2.24 -18.50 3.61
N ASP A 93 -2.23 -17.72 4.70
CA ASP A 93 -3.42 -17.13 5.31
C ASP A 93 -3.78 -15.75 4.74
N THR A 94 -2.96 -15.19 3.83
CA THR A 94 -3.31 -13.95 3.13
C THR A 94 -4.26 -14.22 1.98
N GLN A 95 -5.41 -13.58 2.00
CA GLN A 95 -6.42 -13.70 0.94
C GLN A 95 -6.47 -12.41 0.11
N TYR A 96 -6.62 -12.59 -1.19
CA TYR A 96 -6.73 -11.50 -2.16
C TYR A 96 -8.07 -11.58 -2.87
N PHE A 97 -8.81 -10.48 -2.87
CA PHE A 97 -10.10 -10.37 -3.55
C PHE A 97 -10.00 -9.36 -4.70
N CYS A 98 -10.19 -9.84 -5.92
CA CYS A 98 -10.23 -9.00 -7.11
C CYS A 98 -11.38 -9.48 -8.02
N PRO A 99 -12.46 -8.69 -8.17
CA PRO A 99 -12.68 -7.34 -7.60
C PRO A 99 -12.81 -7.35 -6.06
N SER A 100 -12.55 -6.20 -5.47
CA SER A 100 -12.44 -6.01 -4.00
C SER A 100 -13.71 -6.22 -3.18
N GLY A 101 -14.87 -6.34 -3.83
CA GLY A 101 -16.18 -6.40 -3.20
C GLY A 101 -16.78 -5.04 -2.79
N LEU A 102 -16.11 -3.94 -3.10
CA LEU A 102 -16.68 -2.58 -3.00
C LEU A 102 -17.81 -2.39 -4.00
N SER A 103 -18.73 -1.47 -3.72
CA SER A 103 -19.72 -1.02 -4.70
C SER A 103 -19.05 -0.39 -5.93
N ASP A 104 -19.76 -0.33 -7.06
CA ASP A 104 -19.25 0.31 -8.29
C ASP A 104 -18.92 1.78 -8.08
N GLU A 105 -19.65 2.48 -7.22
CA GLU A 105 -19.42 3.89 -6.90
C GLU A 105 -18.14 4.06 -6.07
N GLU A 106 -17.97 3.31 -4.99
CA GLU A 106 -16.77 3.32 -4.18
C GLU A 106 -15.54 2.93 -5.00
N THR A 107 -15.64 1.88 -5.81
CA THR A 107 -14.57 1.44 -6.70
C THR A 107 -14.10 2.57 -7.62
N LYS A 108 -15.03 3.28 -8.28
CA LYS A 108 -14.71 4.41 -9.16
C LYS A 108 -14.04 5.57 -8.41
N ILE A 109 -14.51 5.88 -7.20
CA ILE A 109 -13.93 6.93 -6.34
C ILE A 109 -12.48 6.55 -5.99
N ILE A 110 -12.25 5.34 -5.50
CA ILE A 110 -10.92 4.84 -5.11
C ILE A 110 -9.99 4.83 -6.33
N GLN A 111 -10.42 4.30 -7.46
CA GLN A 111 -9.63 4.28 -8.69
C GLN A 111 -9.21 5.68 -9.14
N LYS A 112 -10.15 6.63 -9.13
CA LYS A 112 -9.87 8.03 -9.49
C LYS A 112 -8.86 8.68 -8.55
N GLN A 113 -9.00 8.44 -7.25
CA GLN A 113 -8.10 9.01 -6.25
C GLN A 113 -6.71 8.37 -6.31
N ALA A 114 -6.61 7.05 -6.52
CA ALA A 114 -5.35 6.35 -6.73
C ALA A 114 -4.61 6.88 -7.97
N LEU A 115 -5.32 7.04 -9.10
CA LEU A 115 -4.73 7.64 -10.29
C LEU A 115 -4.26 9.09 -10.04
N HIS A 116 -5.01 9.86 -9.26
CA HIS A 116 -4.61 11.21 -8.88
C HIS A 116 -3.35 11.21 -8.01
N ALA A 117 -3.27 10.34 -7.00
CA ALA A 117 -2.09 10.20 -6.14
C ALA A 117 -0.84 9.83 -6.95
N HIS A 118 -0.95 8.87 -7.87
CA HIS A 118 0.12 8.49 -8.80
C HIS A 118 0.62 9.67 -9.62
N ARG A 119 -0.29 10.47 -10.21
CA ARG A 119 0.03 11.64 -11.03
C ARG A 119 0.68 12.78 -10.23
N VAL A 120 0.16 13.09 -9.04
CA VAL A 120 0.68 14.18 -8.20
C VAL A 120 2.13 13.93 -7.78
N LEU A 121 2.51 12.67 -7.58
CA LEU A 121 3.90 12.29 -7.32
C LEU A 121 4.80 12.28 -8.56
N GLY A 122 4.27 12.65 -9.73
CA GLY A 122 5.01 12.68 -10.99
C GLY A 122 5.28 11.29 -11.57
N CYS A 123 4.61 10.26 -11.07
CA CYS A 123 4.73 8.91 -11.59
C CYS A 123 4.10 8.83 -12.99
N LYS A 124 4.69 7.98 -13.86
CA LYS A 124 4.28 7.78 -15.24
C LYS A 124 4.14 6.28 -15.53
N ASP A 125 3.62 5.98 -16.69
CA ASP A 125 3.58 4.67 -17.33
C ASP A 125 2.79 3.62 -16.55
N TRP A 126 3.30 3.14 -15.45
CA TRP A 126 2.62 2.16 -14.61
C TRP A 126 3.09 2.22 -13.16
N GLY A 127 2.29 1.63 -12.28
CA GLY A 127 2.61 1.57 -10.87
C GLY A 127 1.49 0.91 -10.06
N ARG A 128 1.64 0.96 -8.74
CA ARG A 128 0.65 0.45 -7.79
C ARG A 128 0.51 1.42 -6.62
N VAL A 129 -0.70 1.74 -6.28
CA VAL A 129 -1.04 2.65 -5.17
C VAL A 129 -1.69 1.84 -4.07
N ASP A 130 -1.09 1.86 -2.88
CA ASP A 130 -1.55 1.13 -1.71
C ASP A 130 -2.24 2.10 -0.73
N LEU A 131 -3.38 1.70 -0.19
CA LEU A 131 -4.20 2.53 0.70
C LEU A 131 -4.99 1.70 1.71
N ILE A 132 -5.43 2.34 2.76
CA ILE A 132 -6.42 1.80 3.70
C ILE A 132 -7.72 2.57 3.52
N LEU A 133 -8.82 1.86 3.38
CA LEU A 133 -10.17 2.43 3.41
C LEU A 133 -10.73 2.23 4.82
N ASP A 134 -10.92 3.31 5.56
CA ASP A 134 -11.46 3.22 6.91
C ASP A 134 -12.94 2.82 6.92
N LYS A 135 -13.48 2.57 8.11
CA LYS A 135 -14.89 2.19 8.30
C LYS A 135 -15.88 3.29 7.89
N SER A 136 -15.44 4.53 7.74
CA SER A 136 -16.26 5.66 7.27
C SER A 136 -16.27 5.79 5.76
N GLY A 137 -15.44 5.02 5.03
CA GLY A 137 -15.24 5.12 3.59
C GLY A 137 -14.20 6.18 3.21
N THR A 138 -13.38 6.64 4.14
CA THR A 138 -12.30 7.59 3.86
C THR A 138 -11.03 6.83 3.49
N PRO A 139 -10.42 7.09 2.31
CA PRO A 139 -9.17 6.45 1.90
C PRO A 139 -7.95 7.18 2.48
N TYR A 140 -7.03 6.41 3.03
CA TYR A 140 -5.72 6.86 3.52
C TYR A 140 -4.63 6.22 2.67
N PHE A 141 -3.94 7.02 1.88
CA PHE A 141 -2.89 6.55 0.98
C PHE A 141 -1.61 6.25 1.76
N LEU A 142 -1.04 5.07 1.54
CA LEU A 142 0.17 4.62 2.21
C LEU A 142 1.40 4.91 1.36
N GLU A 143 1.41 4.42 0.12
CA GLU A 143 2.55 4.55 -0.78
C GLU A 143 2.18 4.37 -2.24
N VAL A 144 3.09 4.80 -3.12
CA VAL A 144 3.06 4.50 -4.55
C VAL A 144 4.31 3.71 -4.92
N ASN A 145 4.09 2.51 -5.46
CA ASN A 145 5.15 1.63 -5.95
C ASN A 145 5.33 1.84 -7.45
N THR A 146 6.47 2.38 -7.88
CA THR A 146 6.78 2.70 -9.28
C THR A 146 7.33 1.52 -10.08
N SER A 147 7.68 0.42 -9.39
CA SER A 147 8.11 -0.84 -9.99
C SER A 147 7.57 -2.00 -9.15
N PRO A 148 6.24 -2.19 -9.14
CA PRO A 148 5.62 -3.24 -8.36
C PRO A 148 5.99 -4.63 -8.88
N GLY A 149 5.84 -5.65 -8.02
CA GLY A 149 6.14 -7.03 -8.37
C GLY A 149 5.35 -7.53 -9.58
N MET A 150 6.00 -8.39 -10.39
CA MET A 150 5.47 -8.95 -11.64
C MET A 150 5.60 -10.48 -11.67
N THR A 151 5.24 -11.13 -10.57
CA THR A 151 5.12 -12.60 -10.50
C THR A 151 3.68 -13.02 -10.71
N SER A 152 3.42 -14.32 -10.86
CA SER A 152 2.05 -14.88 -10.97
C SER A 152 1.15 -14.59 -9.76
N HIS A 153 1.75 -14.26 -8.61
CA HIS A 153 1.03 -13.92 -7.38
C HIS A 153 1.01 -12.43 -7.07
N SER A 154 1.56 -11.61 -7.97
CA SER A 154 1.63 -10.15 -7.77
C SER A 154 0.29 -9.48 -8.07
N LEU A 155 0.02 -8.40 -7.34
CA LEU A 155 -1.30 -7.73 -7.31
C LEU A 155 -1.64 -7.03 -8.64
N VAL A 156 -0.64 -6.46 -9.34
CA VAL A 156 -0.89 -5.82 -10.65
C VAL A 156 -1.25 -6.85 -11.72
N PRO A 157 -0.53 -7.97 -11.91
CA PRO A 157 -0.95 -9.06 -12.78
C PRO A 157 -2.32 -9.63 -12.44
N MET A 158 -2.65 -9.78 -11.15
CA MET A 158 -3.97 -10.23 -10.69
C MET A 158 -5.08 -9.26 -11.14
N ALA A 159 -4.90 -7.97 -10.91
CA ALA A 159 -5.85 -6.94 -11.31
C ALA A 159 -6.01 -6.87 -12.85
N ALA A 160 -4.91 -6.98 -13.59
CA ALA A 160 -4.91 -7.01 -15.05
C ALA A 160 -5.69 -8.22 -15.59
N ASN A 161 -5.46 -9.41 -15.01
CA ASN A 161 -6.21 -10.62 -15.39
C ASN A 161 -7.71 -10.47 -15.11
N THR A 162 -8.09 -9.87 -13.99
CA THR A 162 -9.50 -9.56 -13.68
C THR A 162 -10.11 -8.58 -14.69
N ALA A 163 -9.31 -7.67 -15.24
CA ALA A 163 -9.72 -6.78 -16.33
C ALA A 163 -9.74 -7.45 -17.71
N GLY A 164 -9.45 -8.75 -17.81
CA GLY A 164 -9.43 -9.52 -19.07
C GLY A 164 -8.11 -9.38 -19.86
N MET A 165 -7.03 -8.91 -19.22
CA MET A 165 -5.71 -8.75 -19.83
C MET A 165 -4.82 -9.92 -19.41
N SER A 166 -4.21 -10.63 -20.37
CA SER A 166 -3.22 -11.67 -20.08
C SER A 166 -1.95 -11.08 -19.48
N PHE A 167 -1.09 -11.92 -18.90
CA PHE A 167 0.22 -11.47 -18.39
C PHE A 167 1.09 -10.92 -19.50
N GLU A 168 1.09 -11.56 -20.66
CA GLU A 168 1.82 -11.15 -21.86
C GLU A 168 1.34 -9.78 -22.36
N ASP A 169 0.01 -9.58 -22.43
CA ASP A 169 -0.58 -8.30 -22.82
C ASP A 169 -0.22 -7.17 -21.83
N LEU A 170 -0.23 -7.48 -20.52
CA LEU A 170 0.21 -6.53 -19.49
C LEU A 170 1.67 -6.12 -19.69
N VAL A 171 2.58 -7.09 -19.91
CA VAL A 171 4.00 -6.81 -20.15
C VAL A 171 4.19 -5.97 -21.40
N MET A 172 3.53 -6.34 -22.51
CA MET A 172 3.59 -5.59 -23.76
C MET A 172 3.02 -4.17 -23.60
N LYS A 173 1.96 -4.01 -22.81
CA LYS A 173 1.39 -2.69 -22.54
C LYS A 173 2.34 -1.82 -21.73
N ILE A 174 2.98 -2.37 -20.67
CA ILE A 174 3.99 -1.66 -19.87
C ILE A 174 5.15 -1.22 -20.78
N LEU A 175 5.69 -2.12 -21.59
CA LEU A 175 6.76 -1.80 -22.55
C LEU A 175 6.34 -0.67 -23.50
N SER A 176 5.13 -0.73 -24.04
CA SER A 176 4.63 0.31 -24.94
C SER A 176 4.48 1.69 -24.31
N LEU A 177 4.20 1.74 -22.99
CA LEU A 177 4.07 2.99 -22.23
C LEU A 177 5.45 3.55 -21.85
N SER A 178 6.41 2.67 -21.55
CA SER A 178 7.77 3.04 -21.11
C SER A 178 8.71 3.34 -22.27
N TYR A 179 8.25 3.21 -23.52
CA TYR A 179 9.05 3.50 -24.71
C TYR A 179 9.14 5.02 -24.89
N VAL A 180 10.33 5.56 -24.64
CA VAL A 180 10.64 6.97 -24.90
C VAL A 180 11.16 7.07 -26.34
N GLU A 181 10.45 7.78 -27.21
CA GLU A 181 10.95 8.16 -28.54
C GLU A 181 12.12 9.17 -28.42
#